data_9968d24cc36cd2754f48764e2dcbd3cc
#
_entry.id   9968d24cc36cd2754f48764e2dcbd3cc
#
_cell.length_a   1.000
_cell.length_b   1.000
_cell.length_c   1.000
_cell.angle_alpha   90.00
_cell.angle_beta   90.00
_cell.angle_gamma   90.00
#
_symmetry.space_group_name_H-M   'P 1'
#
loop_
_entity.id
_entity.type
_entity.pdbx_description
1 polymer ?
#
loop_
_entity_poly.entity_id
_entity_poly.type
_entity_poly.pdbx_seq_one_letter_code
_entity_poly.pdbx_strand_id
1 'polypeptide(L)'
;MKPVIYYIFSGLLLLLTANSCQGSKKTSPSTSSLPSDSLTTDALLDTVQRRTFLYFWDGAEPNSGLAPERIHMDGNYPAGGPDVVTSGGSGFGIMAILAGIDRGYVSRTDGLVRMEKIVSFLERADRFKGAYPHWWYGETGKVKPFGQKDNGGDLVETAFLMQGLLAVHQYYIDGTPQEKALAQRIDKLWREVDWNWYRKGNQNVLYWHWSPEYGWEMDFPVHGYNECLIMYILATASPTHGVPAVVYHDGWAQNGAIVSPHKVEGIELHLRYQGSEAGPLFWAQYSFLGLDPVGLKDEYCPSYFNEMRNLTLVNRAYCIRNPKHYKGFGPDCWGLTASYSVNGYAAHAPNEKEDAGVITPTAALSSIVYTPEYSLEVMRHLYDMGDKLFGPYGFYDAFSETANWYPQRYLAIDQGPIAVMIENYRTGLLWKLFMSHPDVQNGLKKLGFNKPR
;
A
#
# COMPACT_ATOMS: atom_id res chain seq x y z
N MET A 1 -15.97 14.73 -21.48
CA MET A 1 -15.19 13.65 -20.88
C MET A 1 -13.78 13.70 -21.48
N LYS A 2 -12.78 14.13 -20.73
CA LYS A 2 -11.39 14.10 -21.17
C LYS A 2 -10.76 12.84 -20.60
N PRO A 3 -9.99 12.05 -21.36
CA PRO A 3 -9.35 10.84 -20.87
C PRO A 3 -8.27 11.19 -19.86
N VAL A 4 -8.16 10.40 -18.80
CA VAL A 4 -7.05 10.43 -17.84
C VAL A 4 -5.80 9.98 -18.58
N ILE A 5 -4.87 10.90 -18.83
CA ILE A 5 -3.60 10.62 -19.50
C ILE A 5 -2.57 10.28 -18.44
N TYR A 6 -2.22 8.99 -18.37
CA TYR A 6 -1.01 8.55 -17.68
C TYR A 6 0.20 8.95 -18.52
N TYR A 7 1.10 9.76 -17.96
CA TYR A 7 2.31 10.19 -18.65
C TYR A 7 3.30 9.03 -18.79
N ILE A 8 3.58 8.67 -20.04
CA ILE A 8 4.69 7.77 -20.43
C ILE A 8 5.95 8.64 -20.53
N PHE A 9 6.95 8.35 -19.71
CA PHE A 9 8.29 8.94 -19.86
C PHE A 9 9.15 8.07 -20.75
N SER A 10 9.46 8.59 -21.96
CA SER A 10 10.53 8.08 -22.82
C SER A 10 11.86 8.68 -22.37
N GLY A 11 12.72 7.87 -21.79
CA GLY A 11 14.08 8.25 -21.40
C GLY A 11 15.07 8.10 -22.56
N LEU A 12 15.80 9.16 -22.85
CA LEU A 12 16.86 9.25 -23.86
C LEU A 12 18.13 8.52 -23.36
N LEU A 13 18.65 7.62 -24.20
CA LEU A 13 19.84 6.79 -23.94
C LEU A 13 21.11 7.61 -24.17
N LEU A 14 21.95 7.84 -23.18
CA LEU A 14 23.32 8.34 -23.31
C LEU A 14 24.29 7.27 -22.83
N LEU A 15 25.07 6.74 -23.77
CA LEU A 15 26.20 5.83 -23.56
C LEU A 15 27.39 6.59 -22.97
N LEU A 16 27.86 6.19 -21.80
CA LEU A 16 29.21 6.53 -21.32
C LEU A 16 29.93 5.28 -20.83
N THR A 17 31.13 5.11 -21.27
CA THR A 17 32.02 3.96 -21.16
C THR A 17 32.55 3.78 -19.72
N ALA A 18 32.61 2.53 -19.31
CA ALA A 18 33.06 2.08 -17.99
C ALA A 18 34.58 2.00 -17.86
N ASN A 19 35.09 2.36 -16.68
CA ASN A 19 36.37 1.87 -16.18
C ASN A 19 36.12 0.97 -14.95
N SER A 20 36.66 -0.23 -15.01
CA SER A 20 36.49 -1.29 -14.03
C SER A 20 37.35 -1.08 -12.78
N CYS A 21 36.73 -1.08 -11.60
CA CYS A 21 37.40 -1.43 -10.35
C CYS A 21 36.84 -2.76 -9.84
N GLN A 22 37.71 -3.76 -9.70
CA GLN A 22 37.38 -5.05 -9.11
C GLN A 22 37.11 -4.91 -7.62
N GLY A 23 35.85 -4.95 -7.23
CA GLY A 23 35.40 -5.10 -5.85
C GLY A 23 35.09 -6.58 -5.57
N SER A 24 35.67 -7.12 -4.51
CA SER A 24 35.50 -8.47 -4.00
C SER A 24 34.04 -8.84 -3.80
N LYS A 25 33.53 -9.80 -4.57
CA LYS A 25 32.19 -10.38 -4.40
C LYS A 25 32.14 -11.16 -3.09
N LYS A 26 31.45 -10.64 -2.07
CA LYS A 26 30.94 -11.47 -0.99
C LYS A 26 29.84 -12.36 -1.57
N THR A 27 30.13 -13.63 -1.76
CA THR A 27 29.12 -14.64 -2.07
C THR A 27 28.21 -14.82 -0.86
N SER A 28 26.97 -14.33 -0.95
CA SER A 28 25.92 -14.71 -0.02
C SER A 28 25.63 -16.22 -0.17
N PRO A 29 25.45 -16.98 0.92
CA PRO A 29 25.10 -18.38 0.81
C PRO A 29 23.75 -18.51 0.11
N SER A 30 23.68 -19.31 -0.96
CA SER A 30 22.42 -19.73 -1.57
C SER A 30 21.67 -20.58 -0.55
N THR A 31 20.67 -20.03 0.09
CA THR A 31 19.71 -20.81 0.87
C THR A 31 18.77 -21.47 -0.12
N SER A 32 19.01 -22.73 -0.48
CA SER A 32 18.01 -23.55 -1.18
C SER A 32 16.76 -23.58 -0.29
N SER A 33 15.70 -22.92 -0.72
CA SER A 33 14.39 -22.98 -0.05
C SER A 33 13.88 -24.45 -0.15
N LEU A 34 13.30 -24.97 0.95
CA LEU A 34 12.61 -26.23 0.92
C LEU A 34 11.39 -26.12 0.02
N PRO A 35 10.97 -27.17 -0.72
CA PRO A 35 9.72 -27.17 -1.49
C PRO A 35 8.52 -26.79 -0.60
N SER A 36 7.54 -26.07 -1.13
CA SER A 36 6.38 -25.61 -0.36
C SER A 36 5.56 -26.75 0.26
N ASP A 37 5.49 -27.89 -0.41
CA ASP A 37 4.80 -29.08 0.08
C ASP A 37 5.44 -29.69 1.35
N SER A 38 6.70 -29.38 1.62
CA SER A 38 7.38 -29.76 2.87
C SER A 38 7.08 -28.81 4.03
N LEU A 39 6.48 -27.64 3.76
CA LEU A 39 6.13 -26.64 4.77
C LEU A 39 4.65 -26.76 5.14
N THR A 40 4.37 -26.71 6.45
CA THR A 40 2.99 -26.47 6.90
C THR A 40 2.53 -25.09 6.44
N THR A 41 1.23 -24.85 6.40
CA THR A 41 0.68 -23.52 6.06
C THR A 41 1.22 -22.45 6.96
N ASP A 42 1.31 -22.69 8.28
CA ASP A 42 1.87 -21.71 9.23
C ASP A 42 3.35 -21.43 8.99
N ALA A 43 4.14 -22.46 8.65
CA ALA A 43 5.55 -22.26 8.36
C ALA A 43 5.78 -21.47 7.06
N LEU A 44 4.93 -21.68 6.04
CA LEU A 44 4.97 -20.92 4.80
C LEU A 44 4.59 -19.44 5.06
N LEU A 45 3.49 -19.22 5.77
CA LEU A 45 3.06 -17.86 6.14
C LEU A 45 4.12 -17.14 6.95
N ASP A 46 4.74 -17.81 7.92
CA ASP A 46 5.82 -17.22 8.74
C ASP A 46 7.04 -16.89 7.90
N THR A 47 7.43 -17.78 6.99
CA THR A 47 8.56 -17.56 6.06
C THR A 47 8.33 -16.35 5.17
N VAL A 48 7.16 -16.27 4.54
CA VAL A 48 6.82 -15.16 3.64
C VAL A 48 6.71 -13.86 4.42
N GLN A 49 5.98 -13.85 5.54
CA GLN A 49 5.78 -12.67 6.37
C GLN A 49 7.11 -12.13 6.91
N ARG A 50 7.97 -13.01 7.44
CA ARG A 50 9.28 -12.64 7.98
C ARG A 50 10.20 -12.06 6.92
N ARG A 51 10.28 -12.69 5.72
CA ARG A 51 11.10 -12.16 4.62
C ARG A 51 10.60 -10.80 4.15
N THR A 52 9.29 -10.64 4.01
CA THR A 52 8.70 -9.36 3.62
C THR A 52 8.92 -8.27 4.69
N PHE A 53 8.82 -8.63 5.99
CA PHE A 53 9.17 -7.74 7.09
C PHE A 53 10.62 -7.20 6.98
N LEU A 54 11.58 -8.01 6.53
CA LEU A 54 12.97 -7.58 6.38
C LEU A 54 13.18 -6.44 5.38
N TYR A 55 12.26 -6.25 4.42
CA TYR A 55 12.27 -5.07 3.56
C TYR A 55 12.21 -3.76 4.38
N PHE A 56 11.35 -3.74 5.41
CA PHE A 56 11.12 -2.60 6.28
C PHE A 56 12.07 -2.53 7.46
N TRP A 57 12.76 -3.61 7.75
CA TRP A 57 13.70 -3.69 8.87
C TRP A 57 15.16 -3.56 8.44
N ASP A 58 15.65 -4.49 7.65
CA ASP A 58 17.04 -4.50 7.16
C ASP A 58 17.21 -3.60 5.93
N GLY A 59 16.18 -3.54 5.08
CA GLY A 59 16.13 -2.72 3.88
C GLY A 59 15.80 -1.25 4.12
N ALA A 60 15.45 -0.86 5.35
CA ALA A 60 15.08 0.52 5.67
C ALA A 60 16.20 1.51 5.35
N GLU A 61 15.83 2.72 4.93
CA GLU A 61 16.78 3.80 4.69
C GLU A 61 17.46 4.22 6.01
N PRO A 62 18.81 4.25 6.06
CA PRO A 62 19.54 4.31 7.32
C PRO A 62 19.39 5.62 8.10
N ASN A 63 19.08 6.76 7.49
CA ASN A 63 18.95 8.04 8.18
C ASN A 63 17.54 8.26 8.72
N SER A 64 16.52 7.94 7.95
CA SER A 64 15.11 8.11 8.31
C SER A 64 14.51 6.94 9.07
N GLY A 65 14.96 5.72 8.78
CA GLY A 65 14.34 4.47 9.23
C GLY A 65 13.07 4.11 8.46
N LEU A 66 12.66 4.93 7.47
CA LEU A 66 11.52 4.70 6.60
C LEU A 66 11.84 3.67 5.50
N ALA A 67 10.80 3.23 4.81
CA ALA A 67 10.92 2.34 3.67
C ALA A 67 11.51 3.09 2.47
N PRO A 68 12.60 2.61 1.83
CA PRO A 68 12.93 3.06 0.50
C PRO A 68 11.74 2.77 -0.42
N GLU A 69 11.47 3.67 -1.35
CA GLU A 69 10.36 3.49 -2.28
C GLU A 69 10.52 2.18 -3.06
N ARG A 70 11.76 1.84 -3.41
CA ARG A 70 12.12 0.63 -4.14
C ARG A 70 13.48 0.06 -3.70
N ILE A 71 13.63 -1.26 -3.85
CA ILE A 71 14.93 -1.92 -3.76
C ILE A 71 15.13 -2.74 -5.03
N HIS A 72 16.17 -2.44 -5.79
CA HIS A 72 16.58 -3.18 -6.98
C HIS A 72 17.83 -3.99 -6.68
N MET A 73 17.72 -5.32 -6.71
CA MET A 73 18.84 -6.22 -6.41
C MET A 73 19.90 -6.19 -7.53
N ASP A 74 19.52 -5.74 -8.73
CA ASP A 74 20.43 -5.54 -9.86
C ASP A 74 21.24 -4.23 -9.74
N GLY A 75 20.94 -3.38 -8.76
CA GLY A 75 21.59 -2.09 -8.53
C GLY A 75 21.21 -1.00 -9.55
N ASN A 76 20.31 -1.28 -10.48
CA ASN A 76 19.88 -0.33 -11.50
C ASN A 76 18.68 0.47 -11.01
N TYR A 77 18.91 1.70 -10.57
CA TYR A 77 17.86 2.60 -10.10
C TYR A 77 17.53 3.69 -11.14
N PRO A 78 16.27 4.12 -11.23
CA PRO A 78 15.94 5.35 -11.96
C PRO A 78 16.55 6.58 -11.26
N ALA A 79 16.50 7.73 -11.91
CA ALA A 79 16.99 8.99 -11.32
C ALA A 79 16.38 9.25 -9.94
N GLY A 80 17.23 9.46 -8.93
CA GLY A 80 16.85 9.62 -7.53
C GLY A 80 17.41 8.53 -6.61
N GLY A 81 17.82 7.38 -7.21
CA GLY A 81 18.59 6.34 -6.51
C GLY A 81 17.85 5.62 -5.38
N PRO A 82 18.62 4.87 -4.56
CA PRO A 82 18.09 4.13 -3.42
C PRO A 82 17.72 5.00 -2.21
N ASP A 83 18.04 6.31 -2.22
CA ASP A 83 17.87 7.22 -1.09
C ASP A 83 16.45 7.81 -1.00
N VAL A 84 15.59 7.47 -1.96
CA VAL A 84 14.19 7.92 -1.99
C VAL A 84 13.35 7.06 -1.08
N VAL A 85 12.70 7.68 -0.09
CA VAL A 85 11.75 7.03 0.80
C VAL A 85 10.32 7.47 0.47
N THR A 86 9.37 6.55 0.64
CA THR A 86 7.95 6.77 0.33
C THR A 86 7.13 6.98 1.60
N SER A 87 6.09 7.82 1.54
CA SER A 87 5.20 8.07 2.67
C SER A 87 4.19 6.95 2.88
N GLY A 88 3.38 6.62 1.91
CA GLY A 88 2.36 5.58 2.05
C GLY A 88 2.95 4.19 2.27
N GLY A 89 3.92 3.79 1.44
CA GLY A 89 4.63 2.51 1.63
C GLY A 89 5.32 2.41 3.00
N SER A 90 5.80 3.53 3.56
CA SER A 90 6.32 3.56 4.94
C SER A 90 5.21 3.40 5.97
N GLY A 91 4.01 3.95 5.75
CA GLY A 91 2.85 3.70 6.60
C GLY A 91 2.50 2.22 6.71
N PHE A 92 2.52 1.51 5.59
CA PHE A 92 2.34 0.06 5.54
C PHE A 92 3.52 -0.67 6.21
N GLY A 93 4.75 -0.20 5.99
CA GLY A 93 5.95 -0.73 6.62
C GLY A 93 5.94 -0.59 8.15
N ILE A 94 5.44 0.51 8.68
CA ILE A 94 5.24 0.72 10.12
C ILE A 94 4.32 -0.36 10.70
N MET A 95 3.23 -0.70 10.01
CA MET A 95 2.35 -1.80 10.42
C MET A 95 3.05 -3.16 10.32
N ALA A 96 3.86 -3.38 9.27
CA ALA A 96 4.66 -4.59 9.13
C ALA A 96 5.69 -4.74 10.27
N ILE A 97 6.26 -3.63 10.76
CA ILE A 97 7.16 -3.63 11.91
C ILE A 97 6.39 -4.01 13.19
N LEU A 98 5.17 -3.50 13.41
CA LEU A 98 4.33 -3.93 14.54
C LEU A 98 4.05 -5.43 14.51
N ALA A 99 3.71 -5.97 13.33
CA ALA A 99 3.57 -7.42 13.15
C ALA A 99 4.87 -8.16 13.48
N GLY A 100 6.02 -7.65 13.04
CA GLY A 100 7.33 -8.24 13.35
C GLY A 100 7.67 -8.25 14.84
N ILE A 101 7.28 -7.22 15.59
CA ILE A 101 7.43 -7.18 17.05
C ILE A 101 6.53 -8.24 17.70
N ASP A 102 5.27 -8.32 17.31
CA ASP A 102 4.30 -9.28 17.88
C ASP A 102 4.69 -10.72 17.58
N ARG A 103 5.28 -10.98 16.41
CA ARG A 103 5.83 -12.28 16.01
C ARG A 103 7.18 -12.62 16.64
N GLY A 104 7.80 -11.69 17.34
CA GLY A 104 9.14 -11.89 17.91
C GLY A 104 10.27 -11.92 16.89
N TYR A 105 10.06 -11.37 15.68
CA TYR A 105 11.16 -11.21 14.71
C TYR A 105 12.18 -10.18 15.19
N VAL A 106 11.71 -9.18 15.92
CA VAL A 106 12.52 -8.18 16.62
C VAL A 106 11.95 -7.95 18.01
N SER A 107 12.78 -7.46 18.94
CA SER A 107 12.32 -7.14 20.28
C SER A 107 11.43 -5.89 20.30
N ARG A 108 10.54 -5.79 21.31
CA ARG A 108 9.73 -4.59 21.52
C ARG A 108 10.58 -3.34 21.72
N THR A 109 11.72 -3.48 22.38
CA THR A 109 12.67 -2.37 22.60
C THR A 109 13.29 -1.90 21.30
N ASP A 110 13.77 -2.81 20.45
CA ASP A 110 14.34 -2.44 19.15
C ASP A 110 13.30 -1.83 18.24
N GLY A 111 12.06 -2.35 18.27
CA GLY A 111 10.92 -1.79 17.58
C GLY A 111 10.61 -0.35 18.03
N LEU A 112 10.62 -0.09 19.35
CA LEU A 112 10.44 1.27 19.88
C LEU A 112 11.53 2.22 19.38
N VAL A 113 12.80 1.83 19.43
CA VAL A 113 13.93 2.63 18.93
C VAL A 113 13.75 2.95 17.43
N ARG A 114 13.29 1.98 16.64
CA ARG A 114 13.00 2.21 15.21
C ARG A 114 11.86 3.20 15.03
N MET A 115 10.78 3.08 15.77
CA MET A 115 9.63 4.00 15.70
C MET A 115 10.00 5.41 16.14
N GLU A 116 10.81 5.57 17.18
CA GLU A 116 11.32 6.89 17.60
C GLU A 116 12.15 7.57 16.52
N LYS A 117 12.99 6.79 15.81
CA LYS A 117 13.76 7.27 14.67
C LYS A 117 12.86 7.76 13.54
N ILE A 118 11.86 6.96 13.16
CA ILE A 118 10.88 7.30 12.12
C ILE A 118 10.12 8.58 12.50
N VAL A 119 9.57 8.64 13.71
CA VAL A 119 8.81 9.82 14.17
C VAL A 119 9.70 11.06 14.23
N SER A 120 10.96 10.94 14.69
CA SER A 120 11.92 12.05 14.69
C SER A 120 12.24 12.55 13.27
N PHE A 121 12.25 11.68 12.27
CA PHE A 121 12.38 12.08 10.88
C PHE A 121 11.13 12.85 10.41
N LEU A 122 9.93 12.31 10.66
CA LEU A 122 8.66 12.90 10.23
C LEU A 122 8.40 14.28 10.84
N GLU A 123 8.88 14.55 12.07
CA GLU A 123 8.77 15.84 12.73
C GLU A 123 9.57 16.96 12.04
N ARG A 124 10.67 16.62 11.35
CA ARG A 124 11.55 17.59 10.68
C ARG A 124 11.48 17.58 9.15
N ALA A 125 10.85 16.54 8.56
CA ALA A 125 10.72 16.40 7.13
C ALA A 125 9.76 17.44 6.53
N ASP A 126 9.90 17.73 5.25
CA ASP A 126 9.01 18.65 4.55
C ASP A 126 7.56 18.18 4.63
N ARG A 127 6.67 19.09 5.00
CA ARG A 127 5.21 18.92 5.09
C ARG A 127 4.51 20.15 4.49
N PHE A 128 3.33 19.92 3.92
CA PHE A 128 2.57 20.91 3.17
C PHE A 128 1.16 21.01 3.75
N LYS A 129 0.90 22.01 4.60
CA LYS A 129 -0.31 22.07 5.42
C LYS A 129 -0.48 20.80 6.29
N GLY A 130 0.63 20.32 6.85
CA GLY A 130 0.68 19.12 7.65
C GLY A 130 0.66 17.80 6.87
N ALA A 131 0.23 17.78 5.60
CA ALA A 131 0.32 16.61 4.74
C ALA A 131 1.76 16.38 4.28
N TYR A 132 2.09 15.12 4.10
CA TYR A 132 3.39 14.67 3.63
C TYR A 132 3.43 14.58 2.11
N PRO A 133 4.61 14.73 1.48
CA PRO A 133 4.76 14.51 0.05
C PRO A 133 4.70 13.00 -0.27
N HIS A 134 4.58 12.67 -1.54
CA HIS A 134 4.68 11.29 -2.02
C HIS A 134 6.02 10.66 -1.64
N TRP A 135 7.12 11.39 -1.87
CA TRP A 135 8.49 10.97 -1.60
C TRP A 135 9.35 12.04 -0.91
N TRP A 136 10.34 11.57 -0.15
CA TRP A 136 11.44 12.38 0.35
C TRP A 136 12.79 11.80 -0.04
N TYR A 137 13.82 12.61 0.04
CA TYR A 137 15.19 12.13 0.21
C TYR A 137 15.37 11.73 1.68
N GLY A 138 15.72 10.46 1.94
CA GLY A 138 15.79 9.90 3.29
C GLY A 138 16.83 10.55 4.18
N GLU A 139 17.96 11.00 3.60
CA GLU A 139 19.00 11.72 4.33
C GLU A 139 18.53 13.09 4.85
N THR A 140 17.83 13.86 4.01
CA THR A 140 17.56 15.28 4.28
C THR A 140 16.15 15.56 4.77
N GLY A 141 15.18 14.70 4.47
CA GLY A 141 13.76 14.95 4.69
C GLY A 141 13.15 15.97 3.71
N LYS A 142 13.90 16.37 2.67
CA LYS A 142 13.39 17.25 1.62
C LYS A 142 12.53 16.51 0.65
N VAL A 143 11.45 17.15 0.16
CA VAL A 143 10.57 16.58 -0.84
C VAL A 143 11.36 16.16 -2.08
N LYS A 144 11.13 14.91 -2.52
CA LYS A 144 11.54 14.42 -3.83
C LYS A 144 10.30 14.46 -4.72
N PRO A 145 10.24 15.34 -5.72
CA PRO A 145 9.09 15.43 -6.60
C PRO A 145 8.77 14.10 -7.27
N PHE A 146 7.53 13.65 -7.19
CA PHE A 146 7.02 12.51 -7.95
C PHE A 146 6.84 12.90 -9.42
N GLY A 147 6.36 14.11 -9.66
CA GLY A 147 6.25 14.75 -10.96
C GLY A 147 6.42 16.26 -10.82
N GLN A 148 6.50 16.97 -11.94
CA GLN A 148 6.76 18.41 -11.93
C GLN A 148 5.76 19.20 -11.04
N LYS A 149 4.47 18.86 -11.11
CA LYS A 149 3.41 19.51 -10.32
C LYS A 149 3.10 18.76 -9.03
N ASP A 150 3.69 17.60 -8.84
CA ASP A 150 3.58 16.75 -7.66
C ASP A 150 4.89 16.86 -6.85
N ASN A 151 5.09 18.07 -6.31
CA ASN A 151 6.27 18.46 -5.53
C ASN A 151 5.86 19.04 -4.17
N GLY A 152 4.67 18.73 -3.71
CA GLY A 152 4.08 19.24 -2.48
C GLY A 152 3.40 18.17 -1.66
N GLY A 153 2.25 18.49 -1.06
CA GLY A 153 1.50 17.56 -0.24
C GLY A 153 0.68 16.57 -1.06
N ASP A 154 0.79 15.30 -0.69
CA ASP A 154 -0.03 14.19 -1.17
C ASP A 154 -0.93 13.71 -0.03
N LEU A 155 -2.24 13.96 -0.13
CA LEU A 155 -3.17 13.66 0.94
C LEU A 155 -3.47 12.16 1.05
N VAL A 156 -3.41 11.43 -0.06
CA VAL A 156 -3.66 9.99 -0.11
C VAL A 156 -2.51 9.22 0.55
N GLU A 157 -1.28 9.51 0.14
CA GLU A 157 -0.08 8.95 0.76
C GLU A 157 0.02 9.32 2.25
N THR A 158 -0.38 10.56 2.61
CA THR A 158 -0.50 10.99 4.01
C THR A 158 -1.51 10.14 4.77
N ALA A 159 -2.64 9.79 4.17
CA ALA A 159 -3.65 8.93 4.82
C ALA A 159 -3.10 7.54 5.09
N PHE A 160 -2.35 6.95 4.16
CA PHE A 160 -1.70 5.66 4.35
C PHE A 160 -0.65 5.70 5.47
N LEU A 161 0.15 6.77 5.52
CA LEU A 161 1.13 6.95 6.60
C LEU A 161 0.43 7.11 7.96
N MET A 162 -0.62 7.94 8.04
CA MET A 162 -1.38 8.15 9.26
C MET A 162 -2.10 6.88 9.73
N GLN A 163 -2.59 6.04 8.82
CA GLN A 163 -3.15 4.74 9.14
C GLN A 163 -2.14 3.88 9.94
N GLY A 164 -0.89 3.83 9.49
CA GLY A 164 0.19 3.15 10.21
C GLY A 164 0.53 3.80 11.55
N LEU A 165 0.69 5.12 11.58
CA LEU A 165 1.03 5.86 12.81
C LEU A 165 -0.05 5.75 13.89
N LEU A 166 -1.33 5.77 13.53
CA LEU A 166 -2.42 5.60 14.49
C LEU A 166 -2.45 4.16 15.08
N ALA A 167 -2.07 3.15 14.30
CA ALA A 167 -1.87 1.80 14.84
C ALA A 167 -0.70 1.76 15.84
N VAL A 168 0.42 2.43 15.54
CA VAL A 168 1.58 2.55 16.46
C VAL A 168 1.18 3.30 17.74
N HIS A 169 0.40 4.39 17.62
CA HIS A 169 -0.14 5.12 18.76
C HIS A 169 -0.88 4.17 19.72
N GLN A 170 -1.79 3.37 19.21
CA GLN A 170 -2.57 2.44 20.01
C GLN A 170 -1.72 1.27 20.57
N TYR A 171 -0.65 0.88 19.87
CA TYR A 171 0.25 -0.17 20.35
C TYR A 171 1.06 0.25 21.57
N TYR A 172 1.38 1.54 21.70
CA TYR A 172 2.28 2.05 22.75
C TYR A 172 1.61 2.93 23.80
N ILE A 173 0.36 3.35 23.62
CA ILE A 173 -0.31 4.34 24.50
C ILE A 173 -0.41 3.92 25.97
N ASP A 174 -0.55 2.63 26.25
CA ASP A 174 -0.65 2.09 27.60
C ASP A 174 0.67 1.50 28.13
N GLY A 175 1.76 1.69 27.39
CA GLY A 175 3.07 1.12 27.68
C GLY A 175 3.90 1.88 28.74
N THR A 176 5.21 1.75 28.61
CA THR A 176 6.20 2.47 29.46
C THR A 176 6.12 3.99 29.25
N PRO A 177 6.73 4.81 30.13
CA PRO A 177 6.79 6.26 29.94
C PRO A 177 7.37 6.68 28.59
N GLN A 178 8.39 5.95 28.07
CA GLN A 178 9.00 6.21 26.78
C GLN A 178 8.04 5.90 25.64
N GLU A 179 7.33 4.77 25.70
CA GLU A 179 6.31 4.38 24.73
C GLU A 179 5.14 5.38 24.70
N LYS A 180 4.69 5.84 25.85
CA LYS A 180 3.66 6.89 25.97
C LYS A 180 4.12 8.23 25.36
N ALA A 181 5.40 8.59 25.56
CA ALA A 181 5.97 9.80 24.97
C ALA A 181 5.99 9.69 23.43
N LEU A 182 6.31 8.53 22.87
CA LEU A 182 6.21 8.29 21.43
C LEU A 182 4.77 8.43 20.93
N ALA A 183 3.80 7.83 21.62
CA ALA A 183 2.38 7.95 21.27
C ALA A 183 1.92 9.42 21.27
N GLN A 184 2.32 10.23 22.23
CA GLN A 184 2.01 11.67 22.27
C GLN A 184 2.60 12.43 21.07
N ARG A 185 3.82 12.10 20.63
CA ARG A 185 4.44 12.69 19.45
C ARG A 185 3.67 12.34 18.17
N ILE A 186 3.20 11.10 18.06
CA ILE A 186 2.36 10.64 16.96
C ILE A 186 1.01 11.38 16.95
N ASP A 187 0.36 11.51 18.12
CA ASP A 187 -0.90 12.27 18.23
C ASP A 187 -0.71 13.73 17.78
N LYS A 188 0.44 14.36 18.09
CA LYS A 188 0.75 15.70 17.60
C LYS A 188 0.84 15.74 16.06
N LEU A 189 1.58 14.81 15.43
CA LEU A 189 1.67 14.74 13.98
C LEU A 189 0.30 14.52 13.32
N TRP A 190 -0.53 13.66 13.90
CA TRP A 190 -1.90 13.40 13.48
C TRP A 190 -2.75 14.69 13.49
N ARG A 191 -2.70 15.45 14.59
CA ARG A 191 -3.48 16.68 14.77
C ARG A 191 -3.02 17.83 13.88
N GLU A 192 -1.79 17.81 13.38
CA GLU A 192 -1.21 18.86 12.53
C GLU A 192 -1.58 18.71 11.04
N VAL A 193 -2.16 17.60 10.59
CA VAL A 193 -2.61 17.45 9.21
C VAL A 193 -3.86 18.30 8.97
N ASP A 194 -3.77 19.28 8.08
CA ASP A 194 -4.89 20.14 7.71
C ASP A 194 -5.68 19.52 6.56
N TRP A 195 -6.51 18.52 6.88
CA TRP A 195 -7.40 17.85 5.94
C TRP A 195 -8.37 18.81 5.26
N ASN A 196 -8.84 19.84 6.00
CA ASN A 196 -9.78 20.82 5.48
C ASN A 196 -9.17 21.73 4.39
N TRP A 197 -7.85 21.96 4.43
CA TRP A 197 -7.14 22.68 3.36
C TRP A 197 -7.34 22.03 1.99
N TYR A 198 -7.31 20.68 1.98
CA TYR A 198 -7.39 19.88 0.75
C TYR A 198 -8.79 19.82 0.13
N ARG A 199 -9.73 20.60 0.63
CA ARG A 199 -11.03 20.88 0.00
C ARG A 199 -10.97 22.01 -1.04
N LYS A 200 -9.83 22.58 -1.34
CA LYS A 200 -9.63 23.63 -2.35
C LYS A 200 -10.68 24.73 -2.26
N GLY A 201 -10.70 25.45 -1.14
CA GLY A 201 -11.66 26.55 -0.90
C GLY A 201 -13.05 26.07 -0.44
N ASN A 202 -13.09 25.10 0.47
CA ASN A 202 -14.31 24.57 1.09
C ASN A 202 -15.29 23.83 0.16
N GLN A 203 -14.80 23.27 -0.95
CA GLN A 203 -15.61 22.36 -1.78
C GLN A 203 -15.96 21.08 -1.00
N ASN A 204 -17.03 20.40 -1.39
CA ASN A 204 -17.46 19.14 -0.77
C ASN A 204 -16.76 17.93 -1.40
N VAL A 205 -15.45 18.02 -1.60
CA VAL A 205 -14.59 16.95 -2.14
C VAL A 205 -13.17 17.19 -1.65
N LEU A 206 -12.40 16.10 -1.49
CA LEU A 206 -10.97 16.16 -1.20
C LEU A 206 -10.16 16.07 -2.50
N TYR A 207 -9.08 16.85 -2.55
CA TYR A 207 -8.12 16.84 -3.64
C TYR A 207 -6.87 16.06 -3.24
N TRP A 208 -6.30 15.33 -4.19
CA TRP A 208 -5.13 14.47 -3.96
C TRP A 208 -3.89 15.27 -3.62
N HIS A 209 -3.60 16.34 -4.39
CA HIS A 209 -2.35 17.08 -4.34
C HIS A 209 -2.53 18.58 -4.12
N TRP A 210 -1.57 19.17 -3.42
CA TRP A 210 -1.37 20.61 -3.40
C TRP A 210 0.13 20.91 -3.43
N SER A 211 0.55 21.83 -4.32
CA SER A 211 1.93 22.27 -4.49
C SER A 211 2.12 23.70 -3.99
N PRO A 212 3.22 24.04 -3.28
CA PRO A 212 3.53 25.42 -2.93
C PRO A 212 3.86 26.28 -4.15
N GLU A 213 4.34 25.67 -5.27
CA GLU A 213 4.71 26.37 -6.50
C GLU A 213 3.58 26.43 -7.51
N TYR A 214 2.86 25.31 -7.68
CA TYR A 214 1.83 25.14 -8.71
C TYR A 214 0.41 25.20 -8.15
N GLY A 215 0.24 25.36 -6.83
CA GLY A 215 -1.06 25.42 -6.18
C GLY A 215 -1.89 24.15 -6.47
N TRP A 216 -3.05 24.36 -7.04
CA TRP A 216 -4.02 23.31 -7.37
C TRP A 216 -3.98 22.88 -8.84
N GLU A 217 -2.88 23.08 -9.58
CA GLU A 217 -2.83 22.80 -11.02
C GLU A 217 -2.94 21.32 -11.40
N MET A 218 -2.67 20.38 -10.47
CA MET A 218 -2.95 18.96 -10.67
C MET A 218 -4.46 18.71 -10.82
N ASP A 219 -5.29 19.52 -10.15
CA ASP A 219 -6.75 19.53 -10.20
C ASP A 219 -7.38 18.13 -10.18
N PHE A 220 -6.99 17.33 -9.17
CA PHE A 220 -7.37 15.93 -9.07
C PHE A 220 -8.29 15.70 -7.86
N PRO A 221 -9.62 15.97 -8.00
CA PRO A 221 -10.59 15.60 -6.98
C PRO A 221 -10.77 14.09 -6.92
N VAL A 222 -10.88 13.54 -5.71
CA VAL A 222 -10.99 12.09 -5.48
C VAL A 222 -12.45 11.70 -5.33
N HIS A 223 -12.93 10.88 -6.24
CA HIS A 223 -14.33 10.43 -6.30
C HIS A 223 -14.47 8.94 -6.53
N GLY A 224 -15.56 8.37 -6.06
CA GLY A 224 -15.94 7.00 -6.33
C GLY A 224 -15.02 6.00 -5.65
N TYR A 225 -15.23 4.69 -5.88
CA TYR A 225 -14.45 3.68 -5.19
C TYR A 225 -13.08 3.47 -5.84
N ASN A 226 -12.06 3.64 -5.00
CA ASN A 226 -10.65 3.32 -5.23
C ASN A 226 -9.96 3.11 -3.86
N GLU A 227 -8.63 3.18 -3.80
CA GLU A 227 -7.82 3.01 -2.59
C GLU A 227 -8.03 4.10 -1.52
N CYS A 228 -8.66 5.22 -1.86
CA CYS A 228 -8.67 6.44 -1.04
C CYS A 228 -9.78 6.48 0.02
N LEU A 229 -10.55 5.42 0.24
CA LEU A 229 -11.60 5.40 1.28
C LEU A 229 -11.06 5.84 2.64
N ILE A 230 -9.90 5.35 3.03
CA ILE A 230 -9.26 5.69 4.31
C ILE A 230 -8.96 7.19 4.44
N MET A 231 -8.65 7.88 3.35
CA MET A 231 -8.40 9.33 3.36
C MET A 231 -9.65 10.10 3.80
N TYR A 232 -10.82 9.75 3.29
CA TYR A 232 -12.09 10.37 3.69
C TYR A 232 -12.48 10.06 5.13
N ILE A 233 -12.22 8.83 5.59
CA ILE A 233 -12.47 8.44 6.98
C ILE A 233 -11.56 9.25 7.92
N LEU A 234 -10.27 9.33 7.64
CA LEU A 234 -9.31 10.08 8.47
C LEU A 234 -9.56 11.58 8.43
N ALA A 235 -9.90 12.13 7.27
CA ALA A 235 -10.26 13.54 7.15
C ALA A 235 -11.47 13.91 8.02
N THR A 236 -12.48 13.04 8.10
CA THR A 236 -13.65 13.26 8.99
C THR A 236 -13.33 12.96 10.47
N ALA A 237 -12.39 12.05 10.71
CA ALA A 237 -11.96 11.64 12.05
C ALA A 237 -11.12 12.72 12.75
N SER A 238 -10.38 13.53 12.01
CA SER A 238 -9.44 14.52 12.56
C SER A 238 -10.12 15.42 13.60
N PRO A 239 -9.56 15.54 14.82
CA PRO A 239 -10.15 16.32 15.88
C PRO A 239 -9.87 17.83 15.77
N THR A 240 -8.91 18.26 14.94
CA THR A 240 -8.44 19.64 14.82
C THR A 240 -8.81 20.29 13.48
N HIS A 241 -8.51 19.63 12.38
CA HIS A 241 -8.68 20.14 11.02
C HIS A 241 -9.57 19.19 10.18
N GLY A 242 -10.57 18.62 10.83
CA GLY A 242 -11.49 17.67 10.20
C GLY A 242 -12.43 18.32 9.20
N VAL A 243 -12.96 17.50 8.31
CA VAL A 243 -13.95 17.90 7.32
C VAL A 243 -15.37 17.47 7.76
N PRO A 244 -16.41 18.20 7.36
CA PRO A 244 -17.78 17.78 7.64
C PRO A 244 -18.16 16.53 6.81
N ALA A 245 -19.07 15.70 7.32
CA ALA A 245 -19.49 14.44 6.69
C ALA A 245 -20.01 14.62 5.25
N VAL A 246 -20.57 15.79 4.92
CA VAL A 246 -21.02 16.11 3.56
C VAL A 246 -19.91 15.98 2.51
N VAL A 247 -18.63 16.14 2.90
CA VAL A 247 -17.49 15.96 2.00
C VAL A 247 -17.36 14.49 1.55
N TYR A 248 -17.69 13.54 2.43
CA TYR A 248 -17.76 12.13 2.09
C TYR A 248 -18.97 11.84 1.20
N HIS A 249 -20.16 12.35 1.56
CA HIS A 249 -21.40 12.06 0.83
C HIS A 249 -21.40 12.68 -0.57
N ASP A 250 -21.02 13.95 -0.70
CA ASP A 250 -21.02 14.64 -2.00
C ASP A 250 -19.76 14.29 -2.83
N GLY A 251 -18.58 14.29 -2.20
CA GLY A 251 -17.30 14.09 -2.88
C GLY A 251 -17.04 12.62 -3.19
N TRP A 252 -16.82 11.80 -2.16
CA TRP A 252 -16.54 10.38 -2.35
C TRP A 252 -17.68 9.62 -2.96
N ALA A 253 -18.84 9.65 -2.32
CA ALA A 253 -20.02 8.88 -2.72
C ALA A 253 -20.82 9.50 -3.86
N GLN A 254 -20.49 10.73 -4.28
CA GLN A 254 -21.14 11.45 -5.38
C GLN A 254 -22.67 11.46 -5.24
N ASN A 255 -23.14 11.81 -4.04
CA ASN A 255 -24.58 11.82 -3.69
C ASN A 255 -25.26 10.47 -3.98
N GLY A 256 -24.60 9.36 -3.71
CA GLY A 256 -25.11 8.02 -3.93
C GLY A 256 -24.81 7.42 -5.31
N ALA A 257 -24.24 8.18 -6.25
CA ALA A 257 -23.87 7.65 -7.56
C ALA A 257 -22.74 6.61 -7.52
N ILE A 258 -22.07 6.45 -6.37
CA ILE A 258 -21.12 5.36 -6.12
C ILE A 258 -21.81 3.98 -6.11
N VAL A 259 -23.11 3.93 -5.79
CA VAL A 259 -23.89 2.68 -5.82
C VAL A 259 -24.26 2.37 -7.27
N SER A 260 -23.69 1.34 -7.83
CA SER A 260 -23.86 0.96 -9.23
C SER A 260 -23.73 -0.56 -9.40
N PRO A 261 -24.71 -1.35 -8.93
CA PRO A 261 -24.65 -2.80 -9.02
C PRO A 261 -24.47 -3.29 -10.46
N HIS A 262 -23.46 -4.12 -10.68
CA HIS A 262 -23.12 -4.68 -12.00
C HIS A 262 -22.39 -6.02 -11.84
N LYS A 263 -22.13 -6.71 -12.95
CA LYS A 263 -21.40 -7.98 -12.95
C LYS A 263 -20.18 -7.91 -13.84
N VAL A 264 -19.05 -8.38 -13.31
CA VAL A 264 -17.82 -8.59 -14.05
C VAL A 264 -17.41 -10.05 -13.86
N GLU A 265 -17.03 -10.76 -14.92
CA GLU A 265 -16.76 -12.19 -14.89
C GLU A 265 -17.89 -13.03 -14.23
N GLY A 266 -19.13 -12.56 -14.34
CA GLY A 266 -20.30 -13.19 -13.71
C GLY A 266 -20.46 -12.94 -12.21
N ILE A 267 -19.56 -12.21 -11.58
CA ILE A 267 -19.53 -11.90 -10.15
C ILE A 267 -20.12 -10.51 -9.92
N GLU A 268 -20.97 -10.38 -8.92
CA GLU A 268 -21.62 -9.12 -8.57
C GLU A 268 -20.67 -8.16 -7.85
N LEU A 269 -20.60 -6.92 -8.32
CA LEU A 269 -20.00 -5.78 -7.67
C LEU A 269 -21.09 -4.74 -7.40
N HIS A 270 -21.05 -4.11 -6.22
CA HIS A 270 -22.06 -3.16 -5.78
C HIS A 270 -21.67 -1.71 -6.04
N LEU A 271 -20.37 -1.43 -6.00
CA LEU A 271 -19.83 -0.08 -6.09
C LEU A 271 -19.34 0.24 -7.50
N ARG A 272 -19.38 1.53 -7.84
CA ARG A 272 -18.74 2.05 -9.06
C ARG A 272 -17.26 2.29 -8.80
N TYR A 273 -16.43 1.57 -9.51
CA TYR A 273 -15.00 1.74 -9.49
C TYR A 273 -14.57 2.90 -10.41
N GLN A 274 -13.61 3.70 -9.96
CA GLN A 274 -13.17 4.88 -10.70
C GLN A 274 -12.49 4.50 -12.02
N GLY A 275 -13.12 4.83 -13.14
CA GLY A 275 -12.55 4.63 -14.48
C GLY A 275 -12.47 3.19 -14.97
N SER A 276 -13.02 2.22 -14.22
CA SER A 276 -13.00 0.80 -14.55
C SER A 276 -14.30 0.10 -14.13
N GLU A 277 -14.59 -1.07 -14.68
CA GLU A 277 -15.67 -1.94 -14.19
C GLU A 277 -15.25 -2.72 -12.94
N ALA A 278 -13.95 -3.08 -12.86
CA ALA A 278 -13.32 -3.69 -11.70
C ALA A 278 -11.85 -3.24 -11.66
N GLY A 279 -11.44 -2.58 -10.60
CA GLY A 279 -10.12 -1.99 -10.50
C GLY A 279 -9.00 -2.98 -10.20
N PRO A 280 -7.75 -2.47 -10.15
CA PRO A 280 -6.61 -3.23 -9.66
C PRO A 280 -6.79 -3.61 -8.18
N LEU A 281 -6.16 -4.71 -7.73
CA LEU A 281 -6.45 -5.26 -6.40
C LEU A 281 -5.93 -4.42 -5.22
N PHE A 282 -5.01 -3.48 -5.42
CA PHE A 282 -4.64 -2.58 -4.33
C PHE A 282 -5.84 -1.76 -3.82
N TRP A 283 -6.88 -1.56 -4.63
CA TRP A 283 -8.14 -0.94 -4.21
C TRP A 283 -8.93 -1.76 -3.18
N ALA A 284 -8.72 -3.08 -3.15
CA ALA A 284 -9.26 -3.95 -2.11
C ALA A 284 -8.40 -3.99 -0.84
N GLN A 285 -7.20 -3.43 -0.86
CA GLN A 285 -6.18 -3.70 0.15
C GLN A 285 -5.81 -2.46 0.97
N TYR A 286 -5.38 -1.35 0.35
CA TYR A 286 -4.69 -0.25 1.04
C TYR A 286 -5.52 0.40 2.14
N SER A 287 -6.78 0.71 1.91
CA SER A 287 -7.66 1.24 2.96
C SER A 287 -7.89 0.24 4.09
N PHE A 288 -7.86 -1.07 3.80
CA PHE A 288 -8.18 -2.13 4.75
C PHE A 288 -6.98 -2.75 5.45
N LEU A 289 -5.82 -2.17 5.35
CA LEU A 289 -4.67 -2.61 6.15
C LEU A 289 -4.89 -2.34 7.65
N GLY A 290 -5.48 -1.20 7.99
CA GLY A 290 -5.90 -0.86 9.35
C GLY A 290 -7.41 -0.88 9.55
N LEU A 291 -8.18 -0.49 8.54
CA LEU A 291 -9.65 -0.51 8.59
C LEU A 291 -10.16 -1.96 8.43
N ASP A 292 -10.80 -2.50 9.46
CA ASP A 292 -11.33 -3.87 9.42
C ASP A 292 -12.61 -3.94 8.58
N PRO A 293 -12.60 -4.65 7.43
CA PRO A 293 -13.78 -4.76 6.57
C PRO A 293 -14.85 -5.72 7.09
N VAL A 294 -14.51 -6.59 8.06
CA VAL A 294 -15.44 -7.63 8.55
C VAL A 294 -16.61 -6.98 9.28
N GLY A 295 -17.80 -7.11 8.71
CA GLY A 295 -19.01 -6.49 9.24
C GLY A 295 -19.09 -4.97 9.01
N LEU A 296 -18.11 -4.36 8.37
CA LEU A 296 -18.14 -2.94 8.04
C LEU A 296 -19.12 -2.67 6.91
N LYS A 297 -19.98 -1.69 7.13
CA LYS A 297 -20.98 -1.22 6.16
C LYS A 297 -21.34 0.24 6.40
N ASP A 298 -21.85 0.89 5.37
CA ASP A 298 -22.45 2.21 5.42
C ASP A 298 -23.73 2.26 4.57
N GLU A 299 -24.27 3.44 4.29
CA GLU A 299 -25.46 3.58 3.45
C GLU A 299 -25.20 3.23 1.97
N TYR A 300 -23.95 3.23 1.52
CA TYR A 300 -23.56 2.99 0.12
C TYR A 300 -23.07 1.57 -0.14
N CYS A 301 -22.54 0.89 0.86
CA CYS A 301 -22.02 -0.47 0.73
C CYS A 301 -22.54 -1.37 1.85
N PRO A 302 -23.38 -2.37 1.54
CA PRO A 302 -23.96 -3.25 2.56
C PRO A 302 -22.94 -4.17 3.23
N SER A 303 -21.78 -4.40 2.61
CA SER A 303 -20.69 -5.18 3.18
C SER A 303 -19.38 -4.91 2.42
N TYR A 304 -18.47 -4.16 3.02
CA TYR A 304 -17.14 -3.93 2.43
C TYR A 304 -16.33 -5.22 2.31
N PHE A 305 -16.46 -6.14 3.24
CA PHE A 305 -15.82 -7.44 3.14
C PHE A 305 -16.26 -8.22 1.90
N ASN A 306 -17.56 -8.32 1.66
CA ASN A 306 -18.07 -9.04 0.50
C ASN A 306 -17.72 -8.34 -0.81
N GLU A 307 -17.76 -7.00 -0.84
CA GLU A 307 -17.38 -6.21 -2.01
C GLU A 307 -15.91 -6.46 -2.39
N MET A 308 -14.99 -6.40 -1.42
CA MET A 308 -13.56 -6.63 -1.65
C MET A 308 -13.25 -8.08 -2.00
N ARG A 309 -13.98 -9.03 -1.36
CA ARG A 309 -13.89 -10.44 -1.73
C ARG A 309 -14.34 -10.66 -3.18
N ASN A 310 -15.43 -10.07 -3.58
CA ASN A 310 -15.94 -10.18 -4.94
C ASN A 310 -14.98 -9.54 -5.97
N LEU A 311 -14.40 -8.38 -5.65
CA LEU A 311 -13.36 -7.75 -6.49
C LEU A 311 -12.14 -8.68 -6.66
N THR A 312 -11.73 -9.34 -5.58
CA THR A 312 -10.65 -10.35 -5.61
C THR A 312 -11.02 -11.54 -6.50
N LEU A 313 -12.24 -12.04 -6.38
CA LEU A 313 -12.74 -13.16 -7.21
C LEU A 313 -12.86 -12.78 -8.70
N VAL A 314 -13.26 -11.54 -9.02
CA VAL A 314 -13.25 -11.02 -10.40
C VAL A 314 -11.84 -11.07 -10.99
N ASN A 315 -10.84 -10.59 -10.24
CA ASN A 315 -9.45 -10.59 -10.68
C ASN A 315 -8.94 -12.00 -10.96
N ARG A 316 -9.23 -12.95 -10.06
CA ARG A 316 -8.90 -14.37 -10.24
C ARG A 316 -9.63 -14.97 -11.43
N ALA A 317 -10.93 -14.75 -11.58
CA ALA A 317 -11.73 -15.29 -12.68
C ALA A 317 -11.22 -14.80 -14.06
N TYR A 318 -10.86 -13.51 -14.15
CA TYR A 318 -10.25 -12.95 -15.35
C TYR A 318 -8.93 -13.64 -15.70
N CYS A 319 -8.03 -13.87 -14.74
CA CYS A 319 -6.77 -14.56 -14.97
C CYS A 319 -6.99 -16.02 -15.38
N ILE A 320 -8.00 -16.71 -14.83
CA ILE A 320 -8.36 -18.09 -15.26
C ILE A 320 -8.91 -18.09 -16.67
N ARG A 321 -9.81 -17.15 -17.02
CA ARG A 321 -10.33 -17.01 -18.38
C ARG A 321 -9.23 -16.67 -19.39
N ASN A 322 -8.26 -15.87 -18.97
CA ASN A 322 -7.03 -15.53 -19.70
C ASN A 322 -7.29 -15.19 -21.18
N PRO A 323 -8.00 -14.11 -21.48
CA PRO A 323 -8.48 -13.81 -22.84
C PRO A 323 -7.35 -13.56 -23.83
N LYS A 324 -6.18 -13.14 -23.32
CA LYS A 324 -4.97 -12.88 -24.14
C LYS A 324 -4.00 -14.07 -24.21
N HIS A 325 -4.37 -15.20 -23.60
CA HIS A 325 -3.59 -16.45 -23.63
C HIS A 325 -2.15 -16.29 -23.09
N TYR A 326 -1.98 -15.49 -22.04
CA TYR A 326 -0.68 -15.33 -21.38
C TYR A 326 -0.26 -16.64 -20.68
N LYS A 327 1.00 -17.00 -20.85
CA LYS A 327 1.57 -18.17 -20.19
C LYS A 327 1.60 -17.95 -18.68
N GLY A 328 1.28 -18.97 -17.91
CA GLY A 328 1.29 -18.97 -16.45
C GLY A 328 -0.02 -18.50 -15.82
N PHE A 329 -0.87 -17.73 -16.50
CA PHE A 329 -2.15 -17.31 -15.94
C PHE A 329 -3.07 -18.50 -15.71
N GLY A 330 -3.62 -18.65 -14.50
CA GLY A 330 -4.45 -19.79 -14.13
C GLY A 330 -5.00 -19.72 -12.70
N PRO A 331 -5.58 -20.82 -12.21
CA PRO A 331 -6.23 -20.89 -10.90
C PRO A 331 -5.26 -20.68 -9.72
N ASP A 332 -4.00 -21.08 -9.88
CA ASP A 332 -2.91 -21.03 -8.91
C ASP A 332 -1.85 -19.94 -9.23
N CYS A 333 -2.06 -19.17 -10.31
CA CYS A 333 -1.19 -18.06 -10.71
C CYS A 333 -2.03 -16.92 -11.27
N TRP A 334 -2.39 -16.00 -10.41
CA TRP A 334 -3.23 -14.84 -10.69
C TRP A 334 -2.84 -13.66 -9.82
N GLY A 335 -3.26 -12.47 -10.22
CA GLY A 335 -3.10 -11.26 -9.43
C GLY A 335 -2.66 -10.08 -10.27
N LEU A 336 -3.61 -9.17 -10.56
CA LEU A 336 -3.41 -7.94 -11.31
C LEU A 336 -3.57 -6.75 -10.37
N THR A 337 -2.52 -5.94 -10.26
CA THR A 337 -2.50 -4.69 -9.50
C THR A 337 -1.43 -3.77 -10.09
N ALA A 338 -1.26 -2.56 -9.53
CA ALA A 338 -0.17 -1.69 -9.95
C ALA A 338 1.18 -2.33 -9.59
N SER A 339 2.10 -2.38 -10.55
CA SER A 339 3.42 -2.98 -10.38
C SER A 339 4.36 -2.65 -11.53
N TYR A 340 5.59 -3.15 -11.49
CA TYR A 340 6.45 -3.18 -12.65
C TYR A 340 5.89 -4.06 -13.78
N SER A 341 6.22 -3.70 -15.00
CA SER A 341 6.04 -4.51 -16.21
C SER A 341 7.27 -4.40 -17.10
N VAL A 342 7.28 -5.15 -18.19
CA VAL A 342 8.33 -5.04 -19.22
C VAL A 342 8.44 -3.63 -19.82
N ASN A 343 7.37 -2.83 -19.72
CA ASN A 343 7.26 -1.47 -20.24
C ASN A 343 7.37 -0.37 -19.15
N GLY A 344 7.74 -0.74 -17.93
CA GLY A 344 7.77 0.17 -16.77
C GLY A 344 6.62 -0.07 -15.79
N TYR A 345 6.45 0.84 -14.83
CA TYR A 345 5.39 0.76 -13.83
C TYR A 345 4.03 1.16 -14.44
N ALA A 346 3.00 0.37 -14.17
CA ALA A 346 1.62 0.66 -14.58
C ALA A 346 0.61 -0.02 -13.65
N ALA A 347 -0.61 0.49 -13.61
CA ALA A 347 -1.73 -0.20 -12.99
C ALA A 347 -2.24 -1.28 -13.96
N HIS A 348 -2.33 -2.53 -13.47
CA HIS A 348 -2.91 -3.66 -14.19
C HIS A 348 -4.24 -4.02 -13.54
N ALA A 349 -5.28 -4.18 -14.35
CA ALA A 349 -6.62 -4.50 -13.89
C ALA A 349 -7.24 -5.63 -14.74
N PRO A 350 -8.31 -6.30 -14.27
CA PRO A 350 -8.93 -7.44 -14.96
C PRO A 350 -9.75 -7.02 -16.19
N ASN A 351 -9.09 -6.40 -17.14
CA ASN A 351 -9.62 -6.06 -18.47
C ASN A 351 -8.52 -6.06 -19.52
N GLU A 352 -8.88 -6.30 -20.79
CA GLU A 352 -7.92 -6.47 -21.86
C GLU A 352 -7.09 -5.21 -22.18
N LYS A 353 -7.56 -4.02 -21.80
CA LYS A 353 -6.85 -2.76 -22.05
C LYS A 353 -5.67 -2.58 -21.08
N GLU A 354 -5.84 -2.96 -19.83
CA GLU A 354 -4.89 -2.71 -18.75
C GLU A 354 -4.06 -3.94 -18.37
N ASP A 355 -4.47 -5.14 -18.83
CA ASP A 355 -3.70 -6.37 -18.65
C ASP A 355 -2.50 -6.41 -19.60
N ALA A 356 -1.31 -6.37 -19.04
CA ALA A 356 -0.02 -6.42 -19.73
C ALA A 356 0.67 -7.79 -19.68
N GLY A 357 -0.02 -8.85 -19.23
CA GLY A 357 0.56 -10.18 -19.09
C GLY A 357 1.57 -10.31 -17.96
N VAL A 358 1.34 -9.56 -16.87
CA VAL A 358 2.19 -9.51 -15.69
C VAL A 358 1.38 -10.00 -14.49
N ILE A 359 1.95 -10.89 -13.69
CA ILE A 359 1.43 -11.28 -12.38
C ILE A 359 2.23 -10.54 -11.29
N THR A 360 1.50 -10.01 -10.33
CA THR A 360 2.04 -9.29 -9.18
C THR A 360 1.70 -10.06 -7.91
N PRO A 361 2.68 -10.67 -7.22
CA PRO A 361 2.43 -11.52 -6.05
C PRO A 361 1.56 -10.85 -4.97
N THR A 362 1.78 -9.58 -4.66
CA THR A 362 1.01 -8.86 -3.64
C THR A 362 -0.50 -8.91 -3.91
N ALA A 363 -0.93 -8.87 -5.17
CA ALA A 363 -2.35 -8.87 -5.52
C ALA A 363 -3.09 -10.08 -4.95
N ALA A 364 -2.54 -11.27 -5.12
CA ALA A 364 -3.14 -12.49 -4.58
C ALA A 364 -2.81 -12.69 -3.09
N LEU A 365 -1.57 -12.45 -2.68
CA LEU A 365 -1.12 -12.73 -1.31
C LEU A 365 -1.76 -11.77 -0.30
N SER A 366 -1.87 -10.47 -0.64
CA SER A 366 -2.51 -9.48 0.24
C SER A 366 -4.03 -9.60 0.26
N SER A 367 -4.61 -10.44 -0.59
CA SER A 367 -6.04 -10.79 -0.59
C SER A 367 -6.36 -11.98 0.33
N ILE A 368 -5.40 -12.49 1.09
CA ILE A 368 -5.56 -13.69 1.95
C ILE A 368 -6.70 -13.56 2.96
N VAL A 369 -6.99 -12.36 3.43
CA VAL A 369 -8.12 -12.13 4.35
C VAL A 369 -9.48 -12.34 3.70
N TYR A 370 -9.58 -12.18 2.36
CA TYR A 370 -10.81 -12.33 1.58
C TYR A 370 -10.97 -13.72 0.96
N THR A 371 -9.87 -14.29 0.50
CA THR A 371 -9.85 -15.57 -0.25
C THR A 371 -8.69 -16.45 0.20
N PRO A 372 -8.64 -16.87 1.49
CA PRO A 372 -7.49 -17.57 2.05
C PRO A 372 -7.13 -18.85 1.28
N GLU A 373 -8.12 -19.59 0.83
CA GLU A 373 -7.93 -20.80 0.04
C GLU A 373 -7.14 -20.55 -1.25
N TYR A 374 -7.55 -19.56 -2.03
CA TYR A 374 -6.92 -19.23 -3.32
C TYR A 374 -5.60 -18.47 -3.14
N SER A 375 -5.51 -17.63 -2.14
CA SER A 375 -4.27 -16.90 -1.84
C SER A 375 -3.15 -17.83 -1.38
N LEU A 376 -3.47 -18.88 -0.60
CA LEU A 376 -2.52 -19.90 -0.18
C LEU A 376 -2.07 -20.80 -1.32
N GLU A 377 -2.96 -21.15 -2.26
CA GLU A 377 -2.59 -21.88 -3.49
C GLU A 377 -1.56 -21.10 -4.29
N VAL A 378 -1.82 -19.82 -4.56
CA VAL A 378 -0.87 -18.94 -5.27
C VAL A 378 0.44 -18.81 -4.49
N MET A 379 0.37 -18.61 -3.17
CA MET A 379 1.58 -18.47 -2.34
C MET A 379 2.49 -19.67 -2.45
N ARG A 380 1.93 -20.91 -2.44
CA ARG A 380 2.70 -22.14 -2.62
C ARG A 380 3.30 -22.23 -4.01
N HIS A 381 2.48 -22.01 -5.05
CA HIS A 381 2.92 -22.05 -6.44
C HIS A 381 4.09 -21.07 -6.68
N LEU A 382 3.95 -19.81 -6.26
CA LEU A 382 5.00 -18.81 -6.45
C LEU A 382 6.25 -19.09 -5.60
N TYR A 383 6.09 -19.65 -4.39
CA TYR A 383 7.21 -20.04 -3.54
C TYR A 383 8.05 -21.16 -4.18
N ASP A 384 7.39 -22.11 -4.85
CA ASP A 384 8.05 -23.21 -5.56
C ASP A 384 8.81 -22.78 -6.83
N MET A 385 8.53 -21.57 -7.34
CA MET A 385 9.35 -20.96 -8.41
C MET A 385 10.74 -20.54 -7.90
N GLY A 386 10.99 -20.61 -6.59
CA GLY A 386 12.28 -20.45 -5.94
C GLY A 386 12.92 -19.07 -6.15
N ASP A 387 14.23 -19.04 -6.32
CA ASP A 387 15.02 -17.79 -6.42
C ASP A 387 14.64 -16.88 -7.60
N LYS A 388 13.82 -17.37 -8.54
CA LYS A 388 13.26 -16.52 -9.61
C LYS A 388 12.30 -15.48 -9.07
N LEU A 389 11.53 -15.82 -8.02
CA LEU A 389 10.49 -14.95 -7.48
C LEU A 389 10.65 -14.64 -6.00
N PHE A 390 11.39 -15.45 -5.24
CA PHE A 390 11.51 -15.31 -3.79
C PHE A 390 12.94 -15.00 -3.38
N GLY A 391 13.19 -13.75 -2.97
CA GLY A 391 14.50 -13.24 -2.63
C GLY A 391 14.64 -12.87 -1.13
N PRO A 392 15.65 -12.05 -0.79
CA PRO A 392 15.96 -11.69 0.59
C PRO A 392 14.81 -10.98 1.32
N TYR A 393 13.97 -10.24 0.61
CA TYR A 393 12.84 -9.48 1.15
C TYR A 393 11.49 -10.08 0.77
N GLY A 394 11.41 -11.40 0.55
CA GLY A 394 10.20 -12.09 0.12
C GLY A 394 10.03 -12.09 -1.40
N PHE A 395 8.78 -12.06 -1.86
CA PHE A 395 8.49 -12.08 -3.29
C PHE A 395 8.92 -10.79 -3.98
N TYR A 396 9.53 -10.92 -5.16
CA TYR A 396 9.76 -9.78 -6.05
C TYR A 396 8.44 -9.21 -6.54
N ASP A 397 8.48 -7.96 -6.98
CA ASP A 397 7.30 -7.15 -7.28
C ASP A 397 6.39 -7.77 -8.34
N ALA A 398 6.95 -8.22 -9.45
CA ALA A 398 6.17 -8.70 -10.58
C ALA A 398 6.98 -9.64 -11.49
N PHE A 399 6.28 -10.42 -12.32
CA PHE A 399 6.90 -11.26 -13.35
C PHE A 399 5.97 -11.51 -14.53
N SER A 400 6.53 -11.96 -15.66
CA SER A 400 5.79 -12.41 -16.83
C SER A 400 6.43 -13.67 -17.42
N GLU A 401 5.73 -14.78 -17.36
CA GLU A 401 6.19 -16.01 -18.01
C GLU A 401 6.17 -15.92 -19.54
N THR A 402 5.18 -15.20 -20.08
CA THR A 402 5.09 -14.98 -21.54
C THR A 402 6.30 -14.22 -22.05
N ALA A 403 6.74 -13.19 -21.35
CA ALA A 403 7.92 -12.42 -21.72
C ALA A 403 9.24 -13.02 -21.22
N ASN A 404 9.21 -14.13 -20.47
CA ASN A 404 10.35 -14.68 -19.73
C ASN A 404 11.08 -13.61 -18.92
N TRP A 405 10.30 -12.77 -18.18
CA TRP A 405 10.77 -11.59 -17.48
C TRP A 405 10.56 -11.76 -15.97
N TYR A 406 11.66 -11.74 -15.21
CA TYR A 406 11.71 -11.97 -13.78
C TYR A 406 12.67 -10.95 -13.13
N PRO A 407 12.24 -9.69 -12.93
CA PRO A 407 13.08 -8.66 -12.34
C PRO A 407 13.24 -8.92 -10.85
N GLN A 408 14.46 -8.80 -10.35
CA GLN A 408 14.74 -8.91 -8.92
C GLN A 408 14.58 -7.54 -8.25
N ARG A 409 13.35 -7.06 -8.17
CA ARG A 409 12.99 -5.73 -7.70
C ARG A 409 11.82 -5.80 -6.74
N TYR A 410 11.78 -4.83 -5.83
CA TYR A 410 10.73 -4.67 -4.83
C TYR A 410 10.21 -3.23 -4.84
N LEU A 411 8.94 -3.06 -4.47
CA LEU A 411 8.31 -1.78 -4.15
C LEU A 411 7.75 -1.81 -2.73
N ALA A 412 7.97 -0.77 -1.93
CA ALA A 412 7.47 -0.69 -0.56
C ALA A 412 5.94 -0.82 -0.50
N ILE A 413 5.27 -0.16 -1.45
CA ILE A 413 3.81 -0.12 -1.51
C ILE A 413 3.18 -1.50 -1.74
N ASP A 414 3.93 -2.43 -2.34
CA ASP A 414 3.50 -3.80 -2.61
C ASP A 414 3.97 -4.79 -1.54
N GLN A 415 5.11 -4.54 -0.90
CA GLN A 415 5.61 -5.39 0.18
C GLN A 415 4.79 -5.23 1.47
N GLY A 416 4.40 -3.99 1.81
CA GLY A 416 3.65 -3.72 3.04
C GLY A 416 2.36 -4.51 3.16
N PRO A 417 1.48 -4.51 2.16
CA PRO A 417 0.22 -5.25 2.19
C PRO A 417 0.40 -6.76 2.43
N ILE A 418 1.44 -7.40 1.87
CA ILE A 418 1.71 -8.83 2.11
C ILE A 418 1.90 -9.09 3.61
N ALA A 419 2.83 -8.38 4.24
CA ALA A 419 3.16 -8.60 5.66
C ALA A 419 1.98 -8.29 6.58
N VAL A 420 1.26 -7.18 6.30
CA VAL A 420 0.14 -6.69 7.11
C VAL A 420 -1.09 -7.59 6.98
N MET A 421 -1.45 -8.00 5.75
CA MET A 421 -2.63 -8.83 5.54
C MET A 421 -2.42 -10.28 6.01
N ILE A 422 -1.20 -10.81 5.96
CA ILE A 422 -0.89 -12.10 6.60
C ILE A 422 -1.12 -11.97 8.12
N GLU A 423 -0.68 -10.87 8.76
CA GLU A 423 -0.92 -10.68 10.19
C GLU A 423 -2.40 -10.51 10.51
N ASN A 424 -3.13 -9.72 9.72
CA ASN A 424 -4.57 -9.57 9.90
C ASN A 424 -5.33 -10.90 9.71
N TYR A 425 -4.93 -11.73 8.75
CA TYR A 425 -5.47 -13.08 8.60
C TYR A 425 -5.21 -13.97 9.83
N ARG A 426 -4.00 -13.90 10.39
CA ARG A 426 -3.58 -14.75 11.51
C ARG A 426 -4.20 -14.29 12.84
N THR A 427 -4.28 -12.99 13.11
CA THR A 427 -4.62 -12.47 14.44
C THR A 427 -5.56 -11.26 14.44
N GLY A 428 -5.66 -10.54 13.32
CA GLY A 428 -6.38 -9.26 13.26
C GLY A 428 -5.68 -8.12 14.02
N LEU A 429 -4.38 -8.23 14.28
CA LEU A 429 -3.64 -7.27 15.12
C LEU A 429 -3.80 -5.83 14.63
N LEU A 430 -3.49 -5.57 13.36
CA LEU A 430 -3.48 -4.20 12.83
C LEU A 430 -4.89 -3.61 12.78
N TRP A 431 -5.89 -4.43 12.46
CA TRP A 431 -7.30 -4.04 12.53
C TRP A 431 -7.72 -3.67 13.95
N LYS A 432 -7.36 -4.48 14.97
CA LYS A 432 -7.68 -4.20 16.38
C LYS A 432 -7.03 -2.88 16.82
N LEU A 433 -5.77 -2.66 16.48
CA LEU A 433 -5.05 -1.44 16.85
C LEU A 433 -5.68 -0.21 16.21
N PHE A 434 -5.78 -0.18 14.90
CA PHE A 434 -6.30 1.00 14.19
C PHE A 434 -7.75 1.31 14.56
N MET A 435 -8.62 0.28 14.58
CA MET A 435 -10.04 0.42 14.91
C MET A 435 -10.31 0.80 16.36
N SER A 436 -9.37 0.58 17.27
CA SER A 436 -9.50 1.00 18.69
C SER A 436 -9.22 2.49 18.90
N HIS A 437 -8.65 3.20 17.91
CA HIS A 437 -8.34 4.61 18.07
C HIS A 437 -9.62 5.46 18.21
N PRO A 438 -9.76 6.30 19.28
CA PRO A 438 -11.01 7.03 19.54
C PRO A 438 -11.43 7.97 18.40
N ASP A 439 -10.48 8.66 17.77
CA ASP A 439 -10.77 9.56 16.66
C ASP A 439 -11.28 8.78 15.44
N VAL A 440 -10.69 7.60 15.14
CA VAL A 440 -11.14 6.72 14.05
C VAL A 440 -12.58 6.27 14.29
N GLN A 441 -12.89 5.82 15.51
CA GLN A 441 -14.24 5.42 15.89
C GLN A 441 -15.25 6.57 15.74
N ASN A 442 -14.85 7.77 16.14
CA ASN A 442 -15.67 8.97 15.98
C ASN A 442 -15.88 9.34 14.52
N GLY A 443 -14.84 9.24 13.69
CA GLY A 443 -14.92 9.46 12.24
C GLY A 443 -15.89 8.51 11.56
N LEU A 444 -15.75 7.22 11.82
CA LEU A 444 -16.64 6.18 11.30
C LEU A 444 -18.10 6.44 11.70
N LYS A 445 -18.34 6.79 12.97
CA LYS A 445 -19.68 7.14 13.47
C LYS A 445 -20.26 8.36 12.74
N LYS A 446 -19.46 9.43 12.55
CA LYS A 446 -19.91 10.65 11.83
C LYS A 446 -20.31 10.36 10.38
N LEU A 447 -19.66 9.40 9.74
CA LEU A 447 -19.92 8.98 8.36
C LEU A 447 -21.01 7.91 8.25
N GLY A 448 -21.62 7.50 9.35
CA GLY A 448 -22.69 6.48 9.35
C GLY A 448 -22.21 5.06 9.15
N PHE A 449 -20.89 4.81 9.28
CA PHE A 449 -20.38 3.45 9.27
C PHE A 449 -20.87 2.66 10.47
N ASN A 450 -21.36 1.47 10.23
CA ASN A 450 -21.75 0.52 11.26
C ASN A 450 -20.85 -0.72 11.16
N LYS A 451 -20.31 -1.13 12.30
CA LYS A 451 -19.64 -2.41 12.47
C LYS A 451 -20.38 -3.17 13.58
N PRO A 452 -20.99 -4.32 13.30
CA PRO A 452 -21.52 -5.17 14.37
C PRO A 452 -20.40 -5.51 15.36
N ARG A 453 -20.71 -5.44 16.64
CA ARG A 453 -19.78 -5.79 17.72
C ARG A 453 -19.50 -7.29 17.74
#